data_3f06e72d9c0917d2c9632302b22bf4f7
#
_entry.id   3f06e72d9c0917d2c9632302b22bf4f7
#
_cell.length_a   1.000
_cell.length_b   1.000
_cell.length_c   1.000
_cell.angle_alpha   90.00
_cell.angle_beta   90.00
_cell.angle_gamma   90.00
#
_symmetry.space_group_name_H-M   'P 1'
#
loop_
_entity.id
_entity.type
_entity.pdbx_description
1 polymer ?
#
loop_
_entity_poly.entity_id
_entity_poly.type
_entity_poly.pdbx_seq_one_letter_code
_entity_poly.pdbx_strand_id
1 'polypeptide(L)'
;MFRFIVRLLTPIFSWWNGATIGARFDIGRRAVLVGKDELGNAYYEERKPSLEGRKRRYVIYSGLAEASRVTADWHGWMHHTVEDPPTVSPAKLKSWEKPHMPNLTGTVRAYRPKGSLVRGGVRQAATADYQAWTPDVSDKATGD
;
A
#
# COMPACT_ATOMS: atom_id res chain seq x y z
N MET A 1 -13.44 -32.13 -0.08
CA MET A 1 -12.47 -32.45 -1.16
C MET A 1 -12.10 -31.23 -1.99
N PHE A 2 -13.02 -30.48 -2.57
CA PHE A 2 -12.75 -29.28 -3.40
C PHE A 2 -11.87 -28.21 -2.70
N ARG A 3 -12.19 -27.85 -1.45
CA ARG A 3 -11.39 -26.85 -0.67
C ARG A 3 -9.96 -27.32 -0.38
N PHE A 4 -9.73 -28.62 -0.27
CA PHE A 4 -8.38 -29.17 -0.08
C PHE A 4 -7.56 -29.06 -1.37
N ILE A 5 -8.15 -29.38 -2.51
CA ILE A 5 -7.52 -29.27 -3.84
C ILE A 5 -7.17 -27.81 -4.13
N VAL A 6 -8.07 -26.87 -3.86
CA VAL A 6 -7.79 -25.43 -4.03
C VAL A 6 -6.62 -25.00 -3.15
N ARG A 7 -6.58 -25.39 -1.88
CA ARG A 7 -5.45 -25.08 -0.99
C ARG A 7 -4.11 -25.64 -1.46
N LEU A 8 -4.14 -26.83 -2.08
CA LEU A 8 -2.93 -27.46 -2.63
C LEU A 8 -2.46 -26.79 -3.92
N LEU A 9 -3.38 -26.41 -4.79
CA LEU A 9 -3.08 -25.82 -6.10
C LEU A 9 -2.80 -24.30 -6.03
N THR A 10 -3.41 -23.59 -5.10
CA THR A 10 -3.20 -22.14 -4.94
C THR A 10 -1.71 -21.74 -4.89
N PRO A 11 -0.83 -22.35 -4.09
CA PRO A 11 0.59 -21.98 -4.05
C PRO A 11 1.33 -22.24 -5.37
N ILE A 12 0.81 -23.15 -6.22
CA ILE A 12 1.45 -23.48 -7.49
C ILE A 12 1.12 -22.41 -8.55
N PHE A 13 -0.15 -21.99 -8.60
CA PHE A 13 -0.66 -21.16 -9.69
C PHE A 13 -0.97 -19.71 -9.30
N SER A 14 -1.17 -19.41 -8.00
CA SER A 14 -1.53 -18.07 -7.59
C SER A 14 -0.30 -17.21 -7.31
N TRP A 15 -0.16 -16.17 -8.09
CA TRP A 15 0.85 -15.13 -7.88
C TRP A 15 0.34 -13.96 -7.01
N TRP A 16 -0.97 -13.87 -6.80
CA TRP A 16 -1.61 -12.80 -6.02
C TRP A 16 -1.73 -13.09 -4.52
N ASN A 17 -1.42 -14.28 -4.08
CA ASN A 17 -1.50 -14.68 -2.67
C ASN A 17 -0.14 -15.16 -2.16
N GLY A 18 0.67 -14.21 -1.70
CA GLY A 18 2.02 -14.46 -1.23
C GLY A 18 3.01 -14.63 -2.37
N ALA A 19 3.57 -15.83 -2.50
CA ALA A 19 4.49 -16.17 -3.56
C ALA A 19 4.24 -17.61 -4.04
N THR A 20 4.46 -17.86 -5.32
CA THR A 20 4.40 -19.20 -5.92
C THR A 20 5.47 -20.11 -5.33
N ILE A 21 5.26 -21.42 -5.44
CA ILE A 21 6.26 -22.42 -4.99
C ILE A 21 7.59 -22.21 -5.69
N GLY A 22 7.57 -21.92 -7.01
CA GLY A 22 8.79 -21.64 -7.77
C GLY A 22 9.56 -20.44 -7.23
N ALA A 23 8.87 -19.33 -6.95
CA ALA A 23 9.49 -18.14 -6.37
C ALA A 23 10.06 -18.42 -4.97
N ARG A 24 9.32 -19.15 -4.11
CA ARG A 24 9.81 -19.54 -2.78
C ARG A 24 11.04 -20.43 -2.86
N PHE A 25 11.06 -21.38 -3.80
CA PHE A 25 12.20 -22.25 -4.03
C PHE A 25 13.43 -21.46 -4.49
N ASP A 26 13.27 -20.57 -5.47
CA ASP A 26 14.38 -19.77 -5.99
C ASP A 26 14.95 -18.83 -4.93
N ILE A 27 14.08 -18.10 -4.21
CA ILE A 27 14.46 -17.21 -3.09
C ILE A 27 15.18 -18.04 -2.01
N GLY A 28 14.62 -19.18 -1.57
CA GLY A 28 15.22 -20.03 -0.54
C GLY A 28 16.60 -20.55 -0.91
N ARG A 29 16.85 -20.78 -2.20
CA ARG A 29 18.15 -21.24 -2.69
C ARG A 29 19.20 -20.12 -2.76
N ARG A 30 18.80 -18.90 -3.14
CA ARG A 30 19.73 -17.79 -3.41
C ARG A 30 19.85 -16.80 -2.26
N ALA A 31 18.81 -16.64 -1.47
CA ALA A 31 18.71 -15.59 -0.48
C ALA A 31 18.66 -16.14 0.95
N VAL A 32 18.85 -15.26 1.91
CA VAL A 32 18.67 -15.51 3.35
C VAL A 32 17.55 -14.64 3.88
N LEU A 33 16.82 -15.15 4.86
CA LEU A 33 15.81 -14.37 5.58
C LEU A 33 16.50 -13.30 6.42
N VAL A 34 16.10 -12.06 6.25
CA VAL A 34 16.60 -10.89 7.00
C VAL A 34 15.65 -10.55 8.15
N GLY A 35 14.34 -10.62 7.93
CA GLY A 35 13.36 -10.36 8.97
C GLY A 35 11.92 -10.44 8.47
N LYS A 36 11.00 -10.07 9.39
CA LYS A 36 9.57 -9.99 9.11
C LYS A 36 9.04 -8.68 9.67
N ASP A 37 8.00 -8.15 9.03
CA ASP A 37 7.27 -7.00 9.54
C ASP A 37 6.03 -7.39 10.37
N GLU A 38 5.34 -6.40 10.89
CA GLU A 38 4.12 -6.56 11.71
C GLU A 38 2.96 -7.17 10.92
N LEU A 39 2.92 -7.01 9.60
CA LEU A 39 1.92 -7.59 8.71
C LEU A 39 2.24 -9.05 8.33
N GLY A 40 3.38 -9.57 8.79
CA GLY A 40 3.84 -10.93 8.55
C GLY A 40 4.55 -11.12 7.21
N ASN A 41 4.86 -10.05 6.48
CA ASN A 41 5.67 -10.14 5.27
C ASN A 41 7.10 -10.54 5.64
N ALA A 42 7.71 -11.39 4.83
CA ALA A 42 9.07 -11.89 5.07
C ALA A 42 10.03 -11.30 4.03
N TYR A 43 11.16 -10.79 4.51
CA TYR A 43 12.15 -10.07 3.71
C TYR A 43 13.43 -10.87 3.59
N TYR A 44 13.95 -10.94 2.38
CA TYR A 44 15.12 -11.76 2.04
C TYR A 44 16.16 -10.92 1.28
N GLU A 45 17.44 -11.24 1.47
CA GLU A 45 18.56 -10.65 0.74
C GLU A 45 19.40 -11.74 0.09
N GLU A 46 19.82 -11.55 -1.16
CA GLU A 46 20.70 -12.51 -1.85
C GLU A 46 22.04 -12.67 -1.12
N ARG A 47 22.56 -13.91 -1.12
CA ARG A 47 23.88 -14.22 -0.56
C ARG A 47 25.01 -13.59 -1.36
N LYS A 48 24.84 -13.48 -2.67
CA LYS A 48 25.85 -12.94 -3.60
C LYS A 48 25.33 -11.67 -4.26
N PRO A 49 26.18 -10.68 -4.49
CA PRO A 49 25.79 -9.50 -5.25
C PRO A 49 25.47 -9.89 -6.70
N SER A 50 24.56 -9.16 -7.33
CA SER A 50 24.28 -9.27 -8.76
C SER A 50 25.42 -8.67 -9.59
N LEU A 51 25.30 -8.74 -10.92
CA LEU A 51 26.26 -8.12 -11.85
C LEU A 51 26.46 -6.61 -11.61
N GLU A 52 25.47 -5.94 -11.02
CA GLU A 52 25.51 -4.51 -10.68
C GLU A 52 26.22 -4.21 -9.33
N GLY A 53 26.77 -5.24 -8.68
CA GLY A 53 27.46 -5.10 -7.39
C GLY A 53 26.52 -5.00 -6.18
N ARG A 54 25.18 -4.95 -6.38
CA ARG A 54 24.19 -4.90 -5.30
C ARG A 54 23.56 -6.27 -5.06
N LYS A 55 23.28 -6.60 -3.81
CA LYS A 55 22.50 -7.78 -3.46
C LYS A 55 21.03 -7.50 -3.73
N ARG A 56 20.35 -8.41 -4.39
CA ARG A 56 18.90 -8.31 -4.60
C ARG A 56 18.16 -8.54 -3.29
N ARG A 57 17.11 -7.76 -3.08
CA ARG A 57 16.24 -7.84 -1.93
C ARG A 57 14.85 -8.26 -2.37
N TYR A 58 14.21 -9.12 -1.62
CA TYR A 58 12.93 -9.73 -1.97
C TYR A 58 11.97 -9.63 -0.79
N VAL A 59 10.68 -9.53 -1.09
CA VAL A 59 9.61 -9.67 -0.11
C VAL A 59 8.68 -10.82 -0.50
N ILE A 60 8.33 -11.66 0.46
CA ILE A 60 7.25 -12.63 0.35
C ILE A 60 6.11 -12.13 1.21
N TYR A 61 5.01 -11.75 0.56
CA TYR A 61 3.85 -11.20 1.23
C TYR A 61 3.10 -12.25 2.05
N SER A 62 2.56 -11.83 3.18
CA SER A 62 1.63 -12.62 3.97
C SER A 62 0.20 -12.37 3.48
N GLY A 63 -0.30 -13.19 2.58
CA GLY A 63 -1.59 -13.01 1.92
C GLY A 63 -1.50 -12.26 0.60
N LEU A 64 -2.34 -11.25 0.39
CA LEU A 64 -2.41 -10.50 -0.86
C LEU A 64 -1.05 -9.86 -1.21
N ALA A 65 -0.56 -10.14 -2.42
CA ALA A 65 0.69 -9.59 -2.92
C ALA A 65 0.45 -8.15 -3.42
N GLU A 66 0.59 -7.20 -2.52
CA GLU A 66 0.38 -5.78 -2.80
C GLU A 66 1.51 -4.94 -2.20
N ALA A 67 2.13 -4.09 -3.02
CA ALA A 67 3.31 -3.32 -2.62
C ALA A 67 3.04 -2.37 -1.44
N SER A 68 1.83 -1.83 -1.33
CA SER A 68 1.44 -0.95 -0.22
C SER A 68 1.42 -1.65 1.15
N ARG A 69 1.55 -2.97 1.20
CA ARG A 69 1.68 -3.73 2.45
C ARG A 69 3.09 -3.71 3.03
N VAL A 70 4.07 -3.21 2.29
CA VAL A 70 5.42 -3.03 2.79
C VAL A 70 5.44 -1.78 3.68
N THR A 71 5.88 -1.92 4.93
CA THR A 71 6.01 -0.80 5.85
C THR A 71 7.10 0.17 5.41
N ALA A 72 7.03 1.43 5.84
CA ALA A 72 7.94 2.50 5.38
C ALA A 72 9.43 2.14 5.59
N ASP A 73 9.76 1.54 6.73
CA ASP A 73 11.13 1.15 7.07
C ASP A 73 11.65 0.07 6.13
N TRP A 74 10.85 -0.96 5.93
CA TRP A 74 11.19 -2.03 5.00
C TRP A 74 11.21 -1.56 3.55
N HIS A 75 10.37 -0.58 3.20
CA HIS A 75 10.38 0.04 1.86
C HIS A 75 11.72 0.74 1.61
N GLY A 76 12.21 1.54 2.56
CA GLY A 76 13.53 2.18 2.45
C GLY A 76 14.66 1.17 2.26
N TRP A 77 14.64 0.07 3.03
CA TRP A 77 15.61 -1.00 2.87
C TRP A 77 15.45 -1.73 1.53
N MET A 78 14.27 -2.11 1.11
CA MET A 78 14.01 -2.78 -0.17
C MET A 78 14.51 -2.00 -1.37
N HIS A 79 14.43 -0.67 -1.33
CA HIS A 79 14.86 0.23 -2.39
C HIS A 79 16.33 0.69 -2.25
N HIS A 80 17.10 0.09 -1.35
CA HIS A 80 18.49 0.48 -1.08
C HIS A 80 18.68 1.96 -0.69
N THR A 81 17.65 2.61 -0.17
CA THR A 81 17.72 3.96 0.39
C THR A 81 18.38 3.92 1.76
N VAL A 82 18.13 2.83 2.50
CA VAL A 82 18.75 2.52 3.79
C VAL A 82 19.52 1.21 3.65
N GLU A 83 20.75 1.18 4.16
CA GLU A 83 21.63 0.01 4.04
C GLU A 83 21.21 -1.10 5.03
N ASP A 84 21.04 -0.72 6.29
CA ASP A 84 20.70 -1.66 7.36
C ASP A 84 19.21 -1.98 7.39
N PRO A 85 18.83 -3.25 7.59
CA PRO A 85 17.43 -3.61 7.74
C PRO A 85 16.86 -3.11 9.07
N PRO A 86 15.54 -2.90 9.16
CA PRO A 86 14.89 -2.44 10.40
C PRO A 86 15.10 -3.34 11.62
N THR A 87 15.47 -4.61 11.39
CA THR A 87 15.82 -5.55 12.46
C THR A 87 17.14 -5.22 13.16
N VAL A 88 18.04 -4.53 12.47
CA VAL A 88 19.35 -4.10 12.99
C VAL A 88 19.30 -2.64 13.42
N SER A 89 18.71 -1.79 12.59
CA SER A 89 18.59 -0.35 12.83
C SER A 89 17.13 0.09 12.66
N PRO A 90 16.29 -0.07 13.69
CA PRO A 90 14.90 0.35 13.61
C PRO A 90 14.79 1.87 13.46
N ALA A 91 13.90 2.33 12.60
CA ALA A 91 13.66 3.74 12.40
C ALA A 91 13.13 4.40 13.68
N LYS A 92 13.60 5.61 13.97
CA LYS A 92 13.09 6.40 15.08
C LYS A 92 11.76 7.03 14.68
N LEU A 93 10.66 6.48 15.18
CA LEU A 93 9.32 7.02 14.97
C LEU A 93 9.23 8.45 15.53
N LYS A 94 8.67 9.34 14.76
CA LYS A 94 8.37 10.72 15.16
C LYS A 94 6.98 10.79 15.77
N SER A 95 6.74 11.77 16.64
CA SER A 95 5.48 11.92 17.38
C SER A 95 4.23 12.10 16.48
N TRP A 96 4.43 12.55 15.25
CA TRP A 96 3.35 12.75 14.28
C TRP A 96 3.14 11.56 13.34
N GLU A 97 4.01 10.56 13.35
CA GLU A 97 3.88 9.37 12.51
C GLU A 97 2.73 8.49 12.98
N LYS A 98 1.94 8.05 12.04
CA LYS A 98 0.83 7.11 12.27
C LYS A 98 1.27 5.69 11.92
N PRO A 99 0.65 4.67 12.54
CA PRO A 99 0.87 3.29 12.14
C PRO A 99 0.64 3.08 10.65
N HIS A 100 1.46 2.25 10.03
CA HIS A 100 1.35 1.94 8.62
C HIS A 100 -0.01 1.32 8.29
N MET A 101 -0.64 1.81 7.23
CA MET A 101 -1.91 1.28 6.72
C MET A 101 -1.77 1.00 5.23
N PRO A 102 -1.99 -0.25 4.79
CA PRO A 102 -2.00 -0.59 3.38
C PRO A 102 -3.09 0.16 2.61
N ASN A 103 -2.93 0.26 1.30
CA ASN A 103 -3.94 0.85 0.43
C ASN A 103 -5.28 0.12 0.56
N LEU A 104 -6.32 0.86 0.90
CA LEU A 104 -7.66 0.33 1.10
C LEU A 104 -8.56 0.45 -0.14
N THR A 105 -8.04 0.97 -1.25
CA THR A 105 -8.79 1.12 -2.51
C THR A 105 -9.34 -0.24 -2.95
N GLY A 106 -10.59 -0.28 -3.37
CA GLY A 106 -11.28 -1.53 -3.74
C GLY A 106 -11.86 -2.31 -2.56
N THR A 107 -11.62 -1.92 -1.31
CA THR A 107 -12.19 -2.56 -0.12
C THR A 107 -13.40 -1.77 0.41
N VAL A 108 -14.17 -2.39 1.31
CA VAL A 108 -15.27 -1.72 2.03
C VAL A 108 -14.78 -0.58 2.93
N ARG A 109 -13.50 -0.57 3.27
CA ARG A 109 -12.84 0.46 4.12
C ARG A 109 -12.23 1.60 3.30
N ALA A 110 -12.34 1.56 1.95
CA ALA A 110 -11.83 2.61 1.08
C ALA A 110 -12.45 3.97 1.44
N TYR A 111 -11.64 5.01 1.39
CA TYR A 111 -12.13 6.36 1.58
C TYR A 111 -13.17 6.72 0.50
N ARG A 112 -14.32 7.17 0.94
CA ARG A 112 -15.42 7.64 0.08
C ARG A 112 -15.74 9.09 0.44
N PRO A 113 -15.49 10.06 -0.43
CA PRO A 113 -15.85 11.46 -0.18
C PRO A 113 -17.35 11.62 -0.03
N LYS A 114 -17.77 12.69 0.65
CA LYS A 114 -19.21 12.96 0.93
C LYS A 114 -20.06 13.06 -0.34
N GLY A 115 -19.51 13.56 -1.44
CA GLY A 115 -20.19 13.65 -2.73
C GLY A 115 -20.12 12.42 -3.63
N SER A 116 -19.57 11.28 -3.15
CA SER A 116 -19.49 10.07 -3.95
C SER A 116 -20.88 9.46 -4.17
N LEU A 117 -21.10 8.82 -5.34
CA LEU A 117 -22.34 8.13 -5.64
C LEU A 117 -22.68 7.04 -4.60
N VAL A 118 -21.69 6.37 -4.04
CA VAL A 118 -21.86 5.36 -2.97
C VAL A 118 -22.44 5.97 -1.69
N ARG A 119 -22.27 7.29 -1.48
CA ARG A 119 -22.82 8.05 -0.34
C ARG A 119 -24.02 8.94 -0.73
N GLY A 120 -24.68 8.65 -1.84
CA GLY A 120 -25.87 9.37 -2.30
C GLY A 120 -25.59 10.52 -3.27
N GLY A 121 -24.34 10.76 -3.68
CA GLY A 121 -23.99 11.75 -4.72
C GLY A 121 -24.12 13.22 -4.32
N VAL A 122 -24.55 13.52 -3.10
CA VAL A 122 -24.77 14.90 -2.61
C VAL A 122 -23.76 15.23 -1.53
N ARG A 123 -23.11 16.38 -1.65
CA ARG A 123 -22.28 16.96 -0.60
C ARG A 123 -22.83 18.32 -0.17
N GLN A 124 -22.61 18.67 1.07
CA GLN A 124 -22.90 20.01 1.57
C GLN A 124 -21.95 21.01 0.88
N ALA A 125 -22.48 22.22 0.61
CA ALA A 125 -21.65 23.31 0.12
C ALA A 125 -20.53 23.64 1.12
N ALA A 126 -19.37 23.98 0.59
CA ALA A 126 -18.22 24.41 1.36
C ALA A 126 -17.95 25.89 1.11
N THR A 127 -17.22 26.54 2.01
CA THR A 127 -16.89 27.99 1.89
C THR A 127 -16.04 28.29 0.66
N ALA A 128 -15.38 27.29 0.06
CA ALA A 128 -14.60 27.42 -1.17
C ALA A 128 -15.41 27.14 -2.45
N ASP A 129 -16.70 26.83 -2.32
CA ASP A 129 -17.54 26.61 -3.50
C ASP A 129 -17.81 27.94 -4.20
N TYR A 130 -17.76 27.92 -5.53
CA TYR A 130 -18.08 29.07 -6.34
C TYR A 130 -19.55 29.49 -6.13
N GLN A 131 -19.76 30.74 -5.80
CA GLN A 131 -21.07 31.40 -5.83
C GLN A 131 -21.10 32.34 -7.03
N ALA A 132 -22.06 32.11 -7.93
CA ALA A 132 -22.22 32.98 -9.06
C ALA A 132 -22.57 34.41 -8.57
N TRP A 133 -21.81 35.40 -9.05
CA TRP A 133 -22.14 36.78 -8.81
C TRP A 133 -23.45 37.12 -9.52
N THR A 134 -24.40 37.71 -8.79
CA THR A 134 -25.63 38.27 -9.33
C THR A 134 -25.55 39.78 -9.21
N PRO A 135 -25.77 40.56 -10.30
CA PRO A 135 -25.81 41.99 -10.19
C PRO A 135 -26.95 42.41 -9.26
N ASP A 136 -26.66 43.33 -8.36
CA ASP A 136 -27.71 43.98 -7.58
C ASP A 136 -28.73 44.56 -8.55
N VAL A 137 -29.94 44.09 -8.48
CA VAL A 137 -31.07 44.75 -9.13
C VAL A 137 -31.29 46.05 -8.34
N SER A 138 -30.49 47.06 -8.66
CA SER A 138 -30.76 48.39 -8.13
C SER A 138 -32.18 48.76 -8.54
N ASP A 139 -33.01 49.03 -7.54
CA ASP A 139 -34.35 49.58 -7.69
C ASP A 139 -34.32 50.79 -8.67
N LYS A 140 -34.57 50.48 -9.94
CA LYS A 140 -34.97 51.48 -10.91
C LYS A 140 -36.43 51.31 -11.11
N ALA A 141 -37.18 52.01 -10.33
CA ALA A 141 -38.47 52.55 -10.76
C ALA A 141 -39.23 53.13 -9.57
N THR A 142 -38.88 54.26 -9.19
CA THR A 142 -39.92 55.25 -8.78
C THR A 142 -39.51 56.57 -9.31
N GLY A 143 -40.07 56.90 -10.47
CA GLY A 143 -39.96 58.17 -11.10
C GLY A 143 -41.15 58.29 -12.04
N ASP A 144 -42.20 58.95 -11.55
CA ASP A 144 -43.38 59.52 -12.18
C ASP A 144 -43.51 59.39 -13.67
#